data_3dd348e05b2eaf8ba774c20d571ec716
#
_entry.id   3dd348e05b2eaf8ba774c20d571ec716
#
_cell.length_a   1.000
_cell.length_b   1.000
_cell.length_c   1.000
_cell.angle_alpha   90.00
_cell.angle_beta   90.00
_cell.angle_gamma   90.00
#
_symmetry.space_group_name_H-M   'P 1'
#
loop_
_entity.id
_entity.type
_entity.pdbx_description
1 polymer ?
#
loop_
_entity_poly.entity_id
_entity_poly.type
_entity_poly.pdbx_seq_one_letter_code
_entity_poly.pdbx_strand_id
1 'polypeptide(L)'
;FSGQAKDHLSLNEKVKIIQYWDGKSLRGALMDRDNPVEYMMLKKKREHINSLIATQVEMMYMWDFIEDFIKRHSFQRVDFDVFAREFKDQFNVNIDSLLDRYYDDNRLPILFVQDLKMESYNAIPLGYCKVYNPSDVDGILKVDGYDQKLRRQRPNYFLIPAKSCKEVRVRNYTIPSFSVELGLCCNLPDRISIMYNDTEKTEWDWEGIRDADSSSFRLSPNEIIVDNEDVGFRLVEKDKRKKWGEHLQEEREYQSLEDVGDGWILSISSSLYGHKIKSAYCKKAGIGEEYAEWMVKIKEPGKYRVVAHVPESLYATFLGSFLKNARLYYQVFSEEGDTYVELDLNEETPGWIELGTYEFREGDYFVRLSDKGGTDLQPVIKTRMLRRNTNVTCYQIIIADAVKWVKVE
;
A
#
# COMPACT_ATOMS: atom_id res chain seq x y z
N PHE A 1 -20.71 24.74 -16.64
CA PHE A 1 -20.47 23.29 -16.50
C PHE A 1 -19.58 23.06 -15.27
N SER A 2 -20.18 23.01 -14.07
CA SER A 2 -19.50 22.68 -12.82
C SER A 2 -19.86 21.24 -12.42
N GLY A 3 -19.36 20.29 -13.18
CA GLY A 3 -19.28 18.90 -12.79
C GLY A 3 -17.84 18.63 -12.40
N GLN A 4 -17.46 18.80 -11.14
CA GLN A 4 -16.30 18.13 -10.59
C GLN A 4 -16.61 16.62 -10.62
N ALA A 5 -16.25 15.97 -11.73
CA ALA A 5 -16.21 14.53 -11.79
C ALA A 5 -15.24 14.10 -10.67
N LYS A 6 -15.70 13.18 -9.81
CA LYS A 6 -14.85 12.55 -8.80
C LYS A 6 -13.61 12.01 -9.51
N ASP A 7 -12.48 12.70 -9.38
CA ASP A 7 -11.22 12.34 -10.06
C ASP A 7 -10.57 11.09 -9.45
N HIS A 8 -11.13 10.52 -8.38
CA HIS A 8 -10.61 9.37 -7.71
C HIS A 8 -11.46 8.14 -8.02
N LEU A 9 -10.81 7.15 -8.65
CA LEU A 9 -11.38 5.81 -8.80
C LEU A 9 -11.60 5.20 -7.41
N SER A 10 -12.75 4.56 -7.23
CA SER A 10 -12.98 3.71 -6.08
C SER A 10 -12.00 2.54 -6.08
N LEU A 11 -11.83 1.92 -4.93
CA LEU A 11 -10.93 0.78 -4.78
C LEU A 11 -11.32 -0.38 -5.72
N ASN A 12 -12.62 -0.70 -5.78
CA ASN A 12 -13.14 -1.76 -6.64
C ASN A 12 -12.98 -1.45 -8.15
N GLU A 13 -13.05 -0.18 -8.54
CA GLU A 13 -12.74 0.24 -9.90
C GLU A 13 -11.25 0.02 -10.23
N LYS A 14 -10.34 0.29 -9.31
CA LYS A 14 -8.91 -0.01 -9.47
C LYS A 14 -8.65 -1.50 -9.64
N VAL A 15 -9.29 -2.34 -8.82
CA VAL A 15 -9.21 -3.80 -8.93
C VAL A 15 -9.67 -4.26 -10.32
N LYS A 16 -10.82 -3.78 -10.79
CA LYS A 16 -11.34 -4.11 -12.12
C LYS A 16 -10.38 -3.69 -13.23
N ILE A 17 -9.75 -2.52 -13.11
CA ILE A 17 -8.74 -2.06 -14.09
C ILE A 17 -7.54 -3.01 -14.09
N ILE A 18 -7.02 -3.39 -12.93
CA ILE A 18 -5.87 -4.30 -12.83
C ILE A 18 -6.21 -5.67 -13.44
N GLN A 19 -7.38 -6.23 -13.10
CA GLN A 19 -7.83 -7.52 -13.64
C GLN A 19 -8.09 -7.45 -15.15
N TYR A 20 -8.66 -6.37 -15.65
CA TYR A 20 -8.92 -6.18 -17.07
C TYR A 20 -7.63 -6.05 -17.88
N TRP A 21 -6.60 -5.41 -17.28
CA TRP A 21 -5.33 -5.17 -17.94
C TRP A 21 -4.47 -6.41 -18.12
N ASP A 22 -4.68 -7.43 -17.30
CA ASP A 22 -3.83 -8.62 -17.30
C ASP A 22 -3.84 -9.30 -18.67
N GLY A 23 -2.70 -9.23 -19.37
CA GLY A 23 -2.51 -9.77 -20.70
C GLY A 23 -3.10 -8.95 -21.86
N LYS A 24 -3.65 -7.74 -21.63
CA LYS A 24 -4.25 -6.90 -22.68
C LYS A 24 -3.46 -5.61 -22.92
N SER A 25 -3.14 -5.33 -24.18
CA SER A 25 -2.56 -4.05 -24.57
C SER A 25 -3.63 -2.98 -24.80
N LEU A 26 -3.27 -1.70 -24.70
CA LEU A 26 -4.19 -0.62 -25.00
C LEU A 26 -4.64 -0.63 -26.48
N ARG A 27 -3.74 -1.02 -27.39
CA ARG A 27 -4.06 -1.17 -28.82
C ARG A 27 -5.16 -2.20 -29.06
N GLY A 28 -5.15 -3.29 -28.28
CA GLY A 28 -6.22 -4.30 -28.33
C GLY A 28 -7.51 -3.86 -27.66
N ALA A 29 -7.42 -3.05 -26.61
CA ALA A 29 -8.57 -2.56 -25.85
C ALA A 29 -9.40 -1.48 -26.56
N LEU A 30 -8.79 -0.65 -27.42
CA LEU A 30 -9.48 0.43 -28.15
C LEU A 30 -10.58 -0.05 -29.12
N MET A 31 -10.82 -1.35 -29.21
CA MET A 31 -11.84 -1.92 -30.08
C MET A 31 -13.25 -1.98 -29.48
N ASP A 32 -13.39 -1.88 -28.14
CA ASP A 32 -14.69 -1.96 -27.47
C ASP A 32 -15.01 -0.64 -26.74
N ARG A 33 -15.68 0.28 -27.41
CA ARG A 33 -15.98 1.64 -26.92
C ARG A 33 -17.07 1.69 -25.84
N ASP A 34 -17.82 0.62 -25.67
CA ASP A 34 -19.00 0.59 -24.78
C ASP A 34 -18.66 0.06 -23.37
N ASN A 35 -17.40 -0.34 -23.14
CA ASN A 35 -16.96 -0.86 -21.85
C ASN A 35 -16.48 0.28 -20.92
N PRO A 36 -17.18 0.59 -19.81
CA PRO A 36 -16.79 1.65 -18.88
C PRO A 36 -15.41 1.44 -18.25
N VAL A 37 -14.96 0.18 -18.10
CA VAL A 37 -13.62 -0.14 -17.57
C VAL A 37 -12.55 0.33 -18.55
N GLU A 38 -12.78 0.24 -19.86
CA GLU A 38 -11.84 0.72 -20.88
C GLU A 38 -11.66 2.23 -20.86
N TYR A 39 -12.73 2.97 -20.63
CA TYR A 39 -12.64 4.43 -20.46
C TYR A 39 -11.78 4.82 -19.23
N MET A 40 -12.00 4.15 -18.10
CA MET A 40 -11.20 4.37 -16.90
C MET A 40 -9.73 3.99 -17.11
N MET A 41 -9.49 2.92 -17.84
CA MET A 41 -8.17 2.45 -18.23
C MET A 41 -7.45 3.47 -19.12
N LEU A 42 -8.13 4.03 -20.14
CA LEU A 42 -7.60 5.10 -20.99
C LEU A 42 -7.19 6.32 -20.17
N LYS A 43 -8.02 6.71 -19.18
CA LYS A 43 -7.70 7.81 -18.28
C LYS A 43 -6.43 7.52 -17.49
N LYS A 44 -6.30 6.33 -16.90
CA LYS A 44 -5.13 5.92 -16.14
C LYS A 44 -3.87 5.81 -17.00
N LYS A 45 -3.99 5.31 -18.21
CA LYS A 45 -2.85 5.28 -19.15
C LYS A 45 -2.40 6.67 -19.56
N ARG A 46 -3.32 7.61 -19.77
CA ARG A 46 -2.96 9.01 -20.02
C ARG A 46 -2.17 9.61 -18.85
N GLU A 47 -2.62 9.37 -17.61
CA GLU A 47 -1.90 9.78 -16.42
C GLU A 47 -0.50 9.14 -16.36
N HIS A 48 -0.40 7.87 -16.71
CA HIS A 48 0.85 7.13 -16.75
C HIS A 48 1.86 7.69 -17.76
N ILE A 49 1.41 8.06 -18.99
CA ILE A 49 2.32 8.64 -19.99
C ILE A 49 2.82 10.01 -19.56
N ASN A 50 1.96 10.83 -18.95
CA ASN A 50 2.39 12.11 -18.39
C ASN A 50 3.44 11.90 -17.29
N SER A 51 3.26 10.87 -16.44
CA SER A 51 4.21 10.52 -15.41
C SER A 51 5.55 10.01 -15.98
N LEU A 52 5.51 9.21 -17.06
CA LEU A 52 6.71 8.77 -17.79
C LEU A 52 7.50 9.96 -18.37
N ILE A 53 6.82 10.90 -18.99
CA ILE A 53 7.46 12.13 -19.49
C ILE A 53 8.05 12.90 -18.30
N ALA A 54 7.33 13.00 -17.19
CA ALA A 54 7.76 13.72 -16.00
C ALA A 54 8.97 13.09 -15.29
N THR A 55 9.31 11.82 -15.57
CA THR A 55 10.57 11.22 -15.10
C THR A 55 11.79 11.74 -15.85
N GLN A 56 11.62 12.35 -17.03
CA GLN A 56 12.70 12.79 -17.91
C GLN A 56 12.70 14.32 -18.12
N VAL A 57 11.53 14.96 -18.02
CA VAL A 57 11.35 16.40 -18.23
C VAL A 57 10.58 16.99 -17.04
N GLU A 58 11.11 18.08 -16.49
CA GLU A 58 10.34 18.78 -15.46
C GLU A 58 9.02 19.30 -16.04
N MET A 59 7.91 18.99 -15.37
CA MET A 59 6.56 19.30 -15.83
C MET A 59 6.36 20.80 -16.16
N MET A 60 7.07 21.70 -15.48
CA MET A 60 6.98 23.13 -15.76
C MET A 60 7.50 23.44 -17.16
N TYR A 61 8.68 22.94 -17.52
CA TYR A 61 9.25 23.17 -18.85
C TYR A 61 8.42 22.49 -19.95
N MET A 62 7.80 21.35 -19.63
CA MET A 62 6.88 20.70 -20.55
C MET A 62 5.65 21.57 -20.81
N TRP A 63 5.07 22.19 -19.80
CA TRP A 63 3.91 23.10 -19.98
C TRP A 63 4.30 24.36 -20.74
N ASP A 64 5.45 24.96 -20.45
CA ASP A 64 5.97 26.12 -21.17
C ASP A 64 6.19 25.78 -22.66
N PHE A 65 6.75 24.60 -22.95
CA PHE A 65 6.90 24.11 -24.31
C PHE A 65 5.55 23.94 -25.01
N ILE A 66 4.57 23.29 -24.36
CA ILE A 66 3.24 23.07 -24.95
C ILE A 66 2.56 24.42 -25.25
N GLU A 67 2.64 25.38 -24.31
CA GLU A 67 2.06 26.71 -24.51
C GLU A 67 2.71 27.42 -25.70
N ASP A 68 4.04 27.38 -25.79
CA ASP A 68 4.79 27.99 -26.89
C ASP A 68 4.51 27.29 -28.25
N PHE A 69 4.47 25.94 -28.22
CA PHE A 69 4.12 25.15 -29.39
C PHE A 69 2.71 25.52 -29.94
N ILE A 70 1.73 25.60 -29.05
CA ILE A 70 0.36 26.01 -29.45
C ILE A 70 0.36 27.43 -30.03
N LYS A 71 1.09 28.38 -29.44
CA LYS A 71 1.19 29.75 -29.95
C LYS A 71 1.80 29.81 -31.32
N ARG A 72 2.90 29.10 -31.58
CA ARG A 72 3.61 29.08 -32.88
C ARG A 72 2.79 28.42 -33.99
N HIS A 73 1.97 27.42 -33.63
CA HIS A 73 1.16 26.66 -34.57
C HIS A 73 -0.34 27.04 -34.55
N SER A 74 -0.70 28.19 -33.96
CA SER A 74 -2.08 28.63 -33.89
C SER A 74 -2.70 28.73 -35.29
N PHE A 75 -3.93 28.22 -35.42
CA PHE A 75 -4.70 28.17 -36.66
C PHE A 75 -4.09 27.33 -37.80
N GLN A 76 -3.11 26.49 -37.51
CA GLN A 76 -2.51 25.55 -38.44
C GLN A 76 -2.95 24.12 -38.12
N ARG A 77 -3.04 23.29 -39.15
CA ARG A 77 -3.10 21.84 -38.94
C ARG A 77 -1.68 21.33 -38.72
N VAL A 78 -1.45 20.74 -37.60
CA VAL A 78 -0.13 20.18 -37.21
C VAL A 78 -0.27 18.69 -37.04
N ASP A 79 0.61 17.93 -37.67
CA ASP A 79 0.70 16.50 -37.48
C ASP A 79 1.53 16.21 -36.21
N PHE A 80 1.23 15.08 -35.59
CA PHE A 80 1.92 14.65 -34.32
C PHE A 80 3.43 14.58 -34.52
N ASP A 81 3.91 14.17 -35.68
CA ASP A 81 5.35 14.06 -35.98
C ASP A 81 6.08 15.41 -35.84
N VAL A 82 5.42 16.53 -36.11
CA VAL A 82 6.00 17.85 -35.88
C VAL A 82 6.20 18.10 -34.38
N PHE A 83 5.17 17.78 -33.61
CA PHE A 83 5.23 17.89 -32.14
C PHE A 83 6.34 16.99 -31.57
N ALA A 84 6.37 15.72 -31.97
CA ALA A 84 7.34 14.75 -31.49
C ALA A 84 8.79 15.15 -31.81
N ARG A 85 9.03 15.69 -33.01
CA ARG A 85 10.34 16.19 -33.42
C ARG A 85 10.77 17.40 -32.58
N GLU A 86 9.91 18.43 -32.47
CA GLU A 86 10.24 19.63 -31.70
C GLU A 86 10.42 19.31 -30.20
N PHE A 87 9.62 18.40 -29.66
CA PHE A 87 9.77 17.92 -28.29
C PHE A 87 11.12 17.21 -28.07
N LYS A 88 11.52 16.36 -29.04
CA LYS A 88 12.81 15.70 -29.01
C LYS A 88 13.99 16.69 -29.10
N ASP A 89 13.85 17.69 -29.99
CA ASP A 89 14.88 18.72 -30.17
C ASP A 89 15.05 19.58 -28.90
N GLN A 90 13.95 19.86 -28.20
CA GLN A 90 13.96 20.65 -26.97
C GLN A 90 14.46 19.88 -25.73
N PHE A 91 14.05 18.63 -25.56
CA PHE A 91 14.24 17.87 -24.34
C PHE A 91 15.14 16.63 -24.50
N ASN A 92 15.52 16.31 -25.72
CA ASN A 92 16.25 15.07 -26.06
C ASN A 92 15.46 13.78 -25.63
N VAL A 93 14.14 13.85 -25.62
CA VAL A 93 13.23 12.75 -25.27
C VAL A 93 12.48 12.30 -26.51
N ASN A 94 12.58 11.01 -26.86
CA ASN A 94 11.83 10.42 -27.96
C ASN A 94 10.42 10.00 -27.49
N ILE A 95 9.44 10.84 -27.74
CA ILE A 95 8.05 10.62 -27.32
C ILE A 95 7.39 9.46 -28.09
N ASP A 96 7.81 9.19 -29.35
CA ASP A 96 7.25 8.09 -30.14
C ASP A 96 7.57 6.74 -29.51
N SER A 97 8.81 6.55 -29.05
CA SER A 97 9.21 5.31 -28.38
C SER A 97 8.48 5.10 -27.03
N LEU A 98 8.14 6.18 -26.35
CA LEU A 98 7.32 6.10 -25.12
C LEU A 98 5.88 5.72 -25.45
N LEU A 99 5.33 6.25 -26.54
CA LEU A 99 3.98 5.95 -27.00
C LEU A 99 3.84 4.51 -27.50
N ASP A 100 4.81 3.99 -28.24
CA ASP A 100 4.79 2.60 -28.70
C ASP A 100 4.73 1.63 -27.52
N ARG A 101 5.63 1.80 -26.54
CA ARG A 101 5.58 1.03 -25.29
C ARG A 101 4.24 1.18 -24.56
N TYR A 102 3.71 2.37 -24.51
CA TYR A 102 2.44 2.68 -23.90
C TYR A 102 1.26 1.94 -24.55
N TYR A 103 1.23 1.84 -25.87
CA TYR A 103 0.14 1.17 -26.61
C TYR A 103 0.26 -0.36 -26.58
N ASP A 104 1.46 -0.89 -26.58
CA ASP A 104 1.70 -2.32 -26.78
C ASP A 104 1.98 -3.07 -25.46
N ASP A 105 2.41 -2.38 -24.40
CA ASP A 105 2.69 -3.00 -23.12
C ASP A 105 1.37 -3.48 -22.46
N ASN A 106 1.31 -4.77 -22.19
CA ASN A 106 0.17 -5.48 -21.61
C ASN A 106 0.44 -6.00 -20.18
N ARG A 107 1.53 -5.53 -19.55
CA ARG A 107 1.92 -5.90 -18.20
C ARG A 107 2.00 -4.68 -17.32
N LEU A 108 1.62 -4.87 -16.06
CA LEU A 108 1.75 -3.84 -15.03
C LEU A 108 2.88 -4.20 -14.06
N PRO A 109 3.68 -3.21 -13.63
CA PRO A 109 4.70 -3.45 -12.61
C PRO A 109 4.07 -3.77 -11.26
N ILE A 110 4.85 -4.42 -10.40
CA ILE A 110 4.63 -4.53 -8.97
C ILE A 110 5.77 -3.80 -8.31
N LEU A 111 5.49 -2.90 -7.38
CA LEU A 111 6.50 -2.14 -6.67
C LEU A 111 6.41 -2.45 -5.16
N PHE A 112 7.50 -2.92 -4.59
CA PHE A 112 7.62 -3.14 -3.15
C PHE A 112 8.25 -1.90 -2.53
N VAL A 113 7.56 -1.29 -1.56
CA VAL A 113 8.05 -0.11 -0.85
C VAL A 113 8.31 -0.48 0.61
N GLN A 114 9.49 -0.14 1.09
CA GLN A 114 9.92 -0.31 2.48
C GLN A 114 10.60 0.95 3.00
N ASP A 115 10.84 0.97 4.31
CA ASP A 115 11.57 2.04 5.01
C ASP A 115 11.00 3.44 4.72
N LEU A 116 9.67 3.54 4.53
CA LEU A 116 9.04 4.85 4.35
C LEU A 116 9.13 5.64 5.65
N LYS A 117 9.91 6.72 5.64
CA LYS A 117 10.17 7.52 6.85
C LYS A 117 10.53 8.97 6.54
N MET A 118 10.48 9.78 7.59
CA MET A 118 11.00 11.14 7.56
C MET A 118 12.34 11.21 8.25
N GLU A 119 13.32 11.75 7.55
CA GLU A 119 14.66 12.04 8.05
C GLU A 119 14.88 13.56 8.14
N SER A 120 15.91 13.98 8.85
CA SER A 120 16.32 15.38 8.95
C SER A 120 17.82 15.52 8.78
N TYR A 121 18.25 16.30 7.77
CA TYR A 121 19.63 16.71 7.56
C TYR A 121 19.76 18.22 7.76
N ASN A 122 20.53 18.67 8.76
CA ASN A 122 20.69 20.09 9.08
C ASN A 122 19.36 20.84 9.18
N ALA A 123 18.39 20.26 9.88
CA ALA A 123 17.02 20.77 10.03
C ALA A 123 16.18 20.82 8.72
N ILE A 124 16.65 20.25 7.63
CA ILE A 124 15.89 20.09 6.40
C ILE A 124 15.15 18.74 6.47
N PRO A 125 13.82 18.71 6.43
CA PRO A 125 13.07 17.48 6.44
C PRO A 125 13.16 16.78 5.08
N LEU A 126 13.50 15.48 5.11
CA LEU A 126 13.67 14.61 3.95
C LEU A 126 12.74 13.41 4.07
N GLY A 127 11.87 13.21 3.10
CA GLY A 127 11.15 11.95 2.93
C GLY A 127 12.07 10.92 2.30
N TYR A 128 12.13 9.72 2.88
CA TYR A 128 12.96 8.62 2.43
C TYR A 128 12.12 7.35 2.22
N CYS A 129 12.42 6.59 1.19
CA CYS A 129 11.95 5.23 1.02
C CYS A 129 12.91 4.41 0.17
N LYS A 130 12.80 3.07 0.32
CA LYS A 130 13.35 2.10 -0.63
C LYS A 130 12.22 1.54 -1.48
N VAL A 131 12.49 1.33 -2.76
CA VAL A 131 11.53 0.72 -3.69
C VAL A 131 12.23 -0.35 -4.53
N TYR A 132 11.63 -1.54 -4.59
CA TYR A 132 12.08 -2.65 -5.41
C TYR A 132 11.03 -3.01 -6.44
N ASN A 133 11.46 -3.10 -7.70
CA ASN A 133 10.63 -3.55 -8.81
C ASN A 133 11.03 -4.99 -9.21
N PRO A 134 10.33 -6.02 -8.75
CA PRO A 134 10.60 -7.40 -9.16
C PRO A 134 10.08 -7.75 -10.55
N SER A 135 9.36 -6.83 -11.22
CA SER A 135 8.68 -7.06 -12.49
C SER A 135 9.64 -6.98 -13.68
N ASP A 136 9.19 -7.45 -14.84
CA ASP A 136 9.92 -7.33 -16.12
C ASP A 136 9.61 -6.03 -16.86
N VAL A 137 8.81 -5.15 -16.28
CA VAL A 137 8.44 -3.84 -16.83
C VAL A 137 8.78 -2.73 -15.85
N ASP A 138 9.09 -1.55 -16.38
CA ASP A 138 9.43 -0.40 -15.57
C ASP A 138 8.22 0.11 -14.80
N GLY A 139 8.46 0.60 -13.58
CA GLY A 139 7.46 1.25 -12.75
C GLY A 139 7.75 2.74 -12.55
N ILE A 140 6.79 3.47 -12.02
CA ILE A 140 6.94 4.88 -11.67
C ILE A 140 6.58 5.08 -10.20
N LEU A 141 7.47 5.78 -9.50
CA LEU A 141 7.23 6.28 -8.16
C LEU A 141 7.02 7.80 -8.23
N LYS A 142 5.89 8.26 -7.72
CA LYS A 142 5.61 9.68 -7.52
C LYS A 142 5.74 9.98 -6.03
N VAL A 143 6.51 11.00 -5.70
CA VAL A 143 6.75 11.42 -4.33
C VAL A 143 6.43 12.90 -4.20
N ASP A 144 5.57 13.24 -3.26
CA ASP A 144 5.28 14.64 -2.98
C ASP A 144 6.48 15.27 -2.28
N GLY A 145 7.08 16.25 -2.95
CA GLY A 145 8.22 16.99 -2.46
C GLY A 145 7.94 18.49 -2.39
N TYR A 146 8.92 19.26 -1.96
CA TYR A 146 8.81 20.71 -1.84
C TYR A 146 9.85 21.42 -2.71
N ASP A 147 9.38 22.28 -3.59
CA ASP A 147 10.24 23.15 -4.40
C ASP A 147 10.54 24.43 -3.63
N GLN A 148 11.79 24.60 -3.24
CA GLN A 148 12.25 25.80 -2.49
C GLN A 148 12.18 27.09 -3.31
N LYS A 149 12.41 27.02 -4.64
CA LYS A 149 12.39 28.21 -5.51
C LYS A 149 10.98 28.73 -5.68
N LEU A 150 10.03 27.82 -5.90
CA LEU A 150 8.63 28.13 -6.09
C LEU A 150 7.84 28.21 -4.77
N ARG A 151 8.45 27.83 -3.64
CA ARG A 151 7.83 27.78 -2.31
C ARG A 151 6.49 27.04 -2.29
N ARG A 152 6.42 25.92 -3.00
CA ARG A 152 5.19 25.12 -3.11
C ARG A 152 5.48 23.62 -3.13
N GLN A 153 4.47 22.84 -2.80
CA GLN A 153 4.50 21.40 -2.98
C GLN A 153 4.58 21.07 -4.48
N ARG A 154 5.45 20.11 -4.80
CA ARG A 154 5.66 19.65 -6.15
C ARG A 154 5.90 18.15 -6.16
N PRO A 155 5.18 17.38 -7.00
CA PRO A 155 5.47 15.97 -7.17
C PRO A 155 6.80 15.78 -7.92
N ASN A 156 7.61 14.84 -7.43
CA ASN A 156 8.76 14.31 -8.12
C ASN A 156 8.41 12.94 -8.67
N TYR A 157 8.83 12.67 -9.91
CA TYR A 157 8.57 11.41 -10.58
C TYR A 157 9.88 10.68 -10.80
N PHE A 158 9.94 9.41 -10.39
CA PHE A 158 11.12 8.57 -10.52
C PHE A 158 10.79 7.32 -11.31
N LEU A 159 11.58 7.04 -12.34
CA LEU A 159 11.53 5.76 -13.04
C LEU A 159 12.20 4.70 -12.16
N ILE A 160 11.50 3.60 -11.94
CA ILE A 160 12.02 2.42 -11.25
C ILE A 160 12.16 1.30 -12.29
N PRO A 161 13.36 1.10 -12.84
CA PRO A 161 13.57 0.12 -13.89
C PRO A 161 13.17 -1.29 -13.46
N ALA A 162 12.82 -2.12 -14.45
CA ALA A 162 12.58 -3.53 -14.25
C ALA A 162 13.73 -4.20 -13.48
N LYS A 163 13.43 -5.13 -12.57
CA LYS A 163 14.41 -5.90 -11.76
C LYS A 163 15.41 -5.03 -10.98
N SER A 164 15.06 -3.79 -10.65
CA SER A 164 15.95 -2.88 -9.92
C SER A 164 15.43 -2.52 -8.54
N CYS A 165 16.36 -2.20 -7.65
CA CYS A 165 16.08 -1.64 -6.34
C CYS A 165 16.67 -0.23 -6.29
N LYS A 166 15.89 0.71 -5.77
CA LYS A 166 16.25 2.12 -5.65
C LYS A 166 15.95 2.63 -4.26
N GLU A 167 16.75 3.59 -3.81
CA GLU A 167 16.38 4.45 -2.69
C GLU A 167 16.14 5.87 -3.19
N VAL A 168 15.17 6.51 -2.57
CA VAL A 168 14.68 7.83 -2.97
C VAL A 168 14.65 8.74 -1.76
N ARG A 169 15.17 9.96 -1.93
CA ARG A 169 15.08 11.05 -0.95
C ARG A 169 14.57 12.32 -1.62
N VAL A 170 13.59 12.94 -0.99
CA VAL A 170 13.05 14.23 -1.43
C VAL A 170 12.86 15.15 -0.24
N ARG A 171 13.07 16.45 -0.44
CA ARG A 171 12.69 17.45 0.56
C ARG A 171 11.18 17.45 0.70
N ASN A 172 10.71 17.34 1.94
CA ASN A 172 9.29 17.35 2.23
C ASN A 172 9.00 18.16 3.49
N TYR A 173 8.31 19.28 3.32
CA TYR A 173 7.86 20.13 4.41
C TYR A 173 6.39 19.91 4.78
N THR A 174 5.77 18.86 4.23
CA THR A 174 4.39 18.51 4.58
C THR A 174 4.37 17.85 5.95
N ILE A 175 3.75 18.47 6.90
CA ILE A 175 3.57 17.94 8.25
C ILE A 175 2.06 17.69 8.43
N PRO A 176 1.63 16.56 9.00
CA PRO A 176 2.39 15.51 9.67
C PRO A 176 2.54 14.21 8.84
N SER A 177 2.42 14.23 7.52
CA SER A 177 2.42 13.00 6.72
C SER A 177 3.43 13.03 5.59
N PHE A 178 3.98 11.84 5.28
CA PHE A 178 4.77 11.60 4.08
C PHE A 178 4.14 10.47 3.29
N SER A 179 4.02 10.64 1.98
CA SER A 179 3.41 9.63 1.12
C SER A 179 4.13 9.49 -0.21
N VAL A 180 4.07 8.26 -0.72
CA VAL A 180 4.46 7.92 -2.08
C VAL A 180 3.25 7.36 -2.82
N GLU A 181 3.14 7.68 -4.10
CA GLU A 181 2.12 7.15 -5.00
C GLU A 181 2.81 6.30 -6.05
N LEU A 182 2.37 5.06 -6.17
CA LEU A 182 2.82 4.16 -7.20
C LEU A 182 2.05 4.49 -8.47
N GLY A 183 2.76 4.63 -9.58
CA GLY A 183 2.13 4.86 -10.87
C GLY A 183 1.17 3.73 -11.26
N LEU A 184 0.81 3.64 -12.52
CA LEU A 184 -0.02 2.53 -12.97
C LEU A 184 0.70 1.19 -12.71
N CYS A 185 0.18 0.41 -11.75
CA CYS A 185 0.78 -0.81 -11.21
C CYS A 185 -0.27 -1.80 -10.72
N CYS A 186 0.18 -2.99 -10.33
CA CYS A 186 -0.69 -4.02 -9.72
C CYS A 186 -0.85 -3.87 -8.20
N ASN A 187 -0.28 -2.85 -7.59
CA ASN A 187 -0.35 -2.69 -6.14
C ASN A 187 -1.68 -2.12 -5.67
N LEU A 188 -2.13 -2.60 -4.51
CA LEU A 188 -3.28 -2.09 -3.77
C LEU A 188 -2.94 -1.97 -2.29
N PRO A 189 -3.05 -0.76 -1.71
CA PRO A 189 -3.31 0.51 -2.38
C PRO A 189 -2.13 0.98 -3.25
N ASP A 190 -2.40 1.85 -4.22
CA ASP A 190 -1.40 2.51 -5.05
C ASP A 190 -0.75 3.72 -4.36
N ARG A 191 -1.21 4.09 -3.17
CA ARG A 191 -0.63 5.13 -2.32
C ARG A 191 -0.28 4.58 -0.96
N ILE A 192 0.97 4.80 -0.55
CA ILE A 192 1.49 4.39 0.76
C ILE A 192 1.86 5.65 1.52
N SER A 193 1.37 5.80 2.74
CA SER A 193 1.62 6.98 3.57
C SER A 193 1.91 6.59 5.01
N ILE A 194 2.71 7.42 5.66
CA ILE A 194 2.97 7.35 7.09
C ILE A 194 2.63 8.68 7.74
N MET A 195 2.16 8.61 8.96
CA MET A 195 2.10 9.75 9.88
C MET A 195 3.39 9.77 10.69
N TYR A 196 3.95 10.96 10.92
CA TYR A 196 5.15 11.09 11.73
C TYR A 196 5.03 12.26 12.70
N ASN A 197 5.58 12.07 13.90
CA ASN A 197 5.65 13.13 14.92
C ASN A 197 7.07 13.68 15.02
N ASP A 198 8.08 12.84 14.74
CA ASP A 198 9.49 13.17 14.82
C ASP A 198 10.22 12.73 13.54
N THR A 199 11.35 13.38 13.26
CA THR A 199 12.23 13.06 12.15
C THR A 199 13.51 12.40 12.68
N GLU A 200 13.94 11.30 12.08
CA GLU A 200 15.23 10.71 12.38
C GLU A 200 16.36 11.60 11.84
N LYS A 201 17.40 11.83 12.66
CA LYS A 201 18.58 12.54 12.15
C LYS A 201 19.36 11.68 11.18
N THR A 202 19.75 12.23 10.06
CA THR A 202 20.62 11.57 9.07
C THR A 202 21.86 12.40 8.78
N GLU A 203 22.96 11.72 8.45
CA GLU A 203 24.20 12.34 7.97
C GLU A 203 24.23 12.50 6.45
N TRP A 204 23.21 11.97 5.76
CA TRP A 204 23.13 11.95 4.31
C TRP A 204 22.54 13.25 3.76
N ASP A 205 23.30 13.92 2.90
CA ASP A 205 22.98 15.20 2.25
C ASP A 205 22.49 15.08 0.81
N TRP A 206 22.26 13.86 0.32
CA TRP A 206 21.82 13.65 -1.05
C TRP A 206 20.29 13.70 -1.19
N GLU A 207 19.86 14.12 -2.37
CA GLU A 207 18.46 14.17 -2.80
C GLU A 207 18.34 13.55 -4.20
N GLY A 208 17.18 12.93 -4.51
CA GLY A 208 16.92 12.25 -5.78
C GLY A 208 16.80 10.74 -5.62
N ILE A 209 17.28 10.01 -6.61
CA ILE A 209 17.21 8.55 -6.69
C ILE A 209 18.59 7.95 -6.92
N ARG A 210 18.87 6.81 -6.28
CA ARG A 210 20.10 6.03 -6.51
C ARG A 210 19.86 4.53 -6.38
N ASP A 211 20.80 3.72 -6.84
CA ASP A 211 20.75 2.27 -6.68
C ASP A 211 20.84 1.86 -5.22
N ALA A 212 20.09 0.82 -4.87
CA ALA A 212 20.08 0.23 -3.54
C ALA A 212 20.15 -1.30 -3.60
N ASP A 213 20.54 -1.90 -2.49
CA ASP A 213 20.50 -3.35 -2.34
C ASP A 213 19.07 -3.85 -2.11
N SER A 214 18.69 -4.91 -2.81
CA SER A 214 17.38 -5.54 -2.71
C SER A 214 17.28 -6.62 -1.63
N SER A 215 18.36 -6.88 -0.89
CA SER A 215 18.39 -7.97 0.11
C SER A 215 17.31 -7.80 1.19
N SER A 216 17.03 -6.56 1.60
CA SER A 216 16.00 -6.25 2.60
C SER A 216 14.56 -6.60 2.15
N PHE A 217 14.34 -6.77 0.84
CA PHE A 217 13.04 -7.19 0.28
C PHE A 217 12.86 -8.70 0.19
N ARG A 218 13.90 -9.46 0.50
CA ARG A 218 13.83 -10.91 0.52
C ARG A 218 13.43 -11.37 1.92
N LEU A 219 12.54 -12.33 1.97
CA LEU A 219 12.26 -13.02 3.23
C LEU A 219 13.56 -13.68 3.72
N SER A 220 13.81 -13.58 5.01
CA SER A 220 14.87 -14.36 5.62
C SER A 220 14.57 -15.87 5.45
N PRO A 221 15.53 -16.70 5.11
CA PRO A 221 15.31 -18.15 5.00
C PRO A 221 14.77 -18.77 6.31
N ASN A 222 14.94 -18.08 7.44
CA ASN A 222 14.47 -18.50 8.75
C ASN A 222 13.04 -18.00 9.06
N GLU A 223 12.39 -17.30 8.13
CA GLU A 223 11.06 -16.73 8.32
C GLU A 223 10.03 -17.41 7.42
N ILE A 224 8.89 -17.76 8.00
CA ILE A 224 7.71 -18.20 7.29
C ILE A 224 6.60 -17.22 7.63
N ILE A 225 6.00 -16.60 6.62
CA ILE A 225 4.90 -15.65 6.80
C ILE A 225 3.67 -16.24 6.15
N VAL A 226 2.53 -16.12 6.83
CA VAL A 226 1.21 -16.44 6.28
C VAL A 226 0.36 -15.18 6.40
N ASP A 227 -0.10 -14.71 5.27
CA ASP A 227 -0.93 -13.51 5.12
C ASP A 227 -2.39 -13.92 4.83
N ASN A 228 -3.33 -13.01 5.00
CA ASN A 228 -4.71 -13.22 4.59
C ASN A 228 -4.88 -13.45 3.07
N GLU A 229 -3.86 -13.17 2.28
CA GLU A 229 -3.78 -13.45 0.83
C GLU A 229 -3.27 -14.86 0.50
N ASP A 230 -2.90 -15.65 1.50
CA ASP A 230 -2.29 -16.98 1.33
C ASP A 230 -3.29 -18.12 1.50
N VAL A 231 -2.96 -19.28 0.91
CA VAL A 231 -3.76 -20.52 1.05
C VAL A 231 -3.81 -21.02 2.51
N GLY A 232 -2.86 -20.61 3.35
CA GLY A 232 -2.78 -20.94 4.76
C GLY A 232 -3.74 -20.14 5.65
N PHE A 233 -4.52 -19.22 5.09
CA PHE A 233 -5.48 -18.42 5.84
C PHE A 233 -6.91 -18.93 5.69
N ARG A 234 -7.73 -18.77 6.73
CA ARG A 234 -9.19 -18.97 6.68
C ARG A 234 -9.92 -18.20 7.78
N LEU A 235 -11.21 -17.96 7.55
CA LEU A 235 -12.15 -17.50 8.56
C LEU A 235 -12.96 -18.66 9.11
N VAL A 236 -13.28 -18.57 10.40
CA VAL A 236 -14.20 -19.47 11.11
C VAL A 236 -15.32 -18.60 11.65
N GLU A 237 -16.44 -18.58 10.94
CA GLU A 237 -17.65 -17.86 11.32
C GLU A 237 -18.54 -18.77 12.18
N LYS A 238 -19.49 -18.18 12.92
CA LYS A 238 -20.35 -18.90 13.88
C LYS A 238 -20.99 -20.18 13.31
N ASP A 239 -21.53 -20.11 12.10
CA ASP A 239 -22.25 -21.19 11.44
C ASP A 239 -21.48 -21.84 10.27
N LYS A 240 -20.28 -21.33 9.96
CA LYS A 240 -19.52 -21.79 8.80
C LYS A 240 -18.01 -21.73 9.06
N ARG A 241 -17.36 -22.87 8.91
CA ARG A 241 -15.90 -22.95 8.88
C ARG A 241 -15.45 -23.08 7.43
N LYS A 242 -14.84 -22.02 6.88
CA LYS A 242 -14.27 -22.03 5.53
C LYS A 242 -13.08 -23.00 5.47
N LYS A 243 -12.86 -23.58 4.29
CA LYS A 243 -11.66 -24.38 4.03
C LYS A 243 -10.45 -23.45 3.91
N TRP A 244 -9.26 -24.02 4.11
CA TRP A 244 -8.01 -23.29 3.88
C TRP A 244 -7.96 -22.80 2.43
N GLY A 245 -7.70 -21.51 2.23
CA GLY A 245 -7.64 -20.88 0.91
C GLY A 245 -8.98 -20.74 0.18
N GLU A 246 -10.13 -21.08 0.78
CA GLU A 246 -11.46 -20.94 0.14
C GLU A 246 -11.74 -19.48 -0.25
N HIS A 247 -11.33 -18.53 0.58
CA HIS A 247 -11.48 -17.08 0.35
C HIS A 247 -10.78 -16.59 -0.92
N LEU A 248 -9.77 -17.33 -1.44
CA LEU A 248 -9.08 -16.98 -2.70
C LEU A 248 -9.91 -17.27 -3.94
N GLN A 249 -10.95 -18.10 -3.81
CA GLN A 249 -11.85 -18.49 -4.89
C GLN A 249 -13.12 -17.63 -4.93
N GLU A 250 -13.38 -16.87 -3.88
CA GLU A 250 -14.51 -15.95 -3.80
C GLU A 250 -14.23 -14.67 -4.59
N GLU A 251 -15.28 -14.05 -5.14
CA GLU A 251 -15.14 -12.70 -5.72
C GLU A 251 -14.78 -11.72 -4.62
N ARG A 252 -13.66 -11.02 -4.79
CA ARG A 252 -13.13 -10.11 -3.78
C ARG A 252 -13.74 -8.75 -3.93
N GLU A 253 -14.47 -8.33 -2.91
CA GLU A 253 -14.97 -6.99 -2.76
C GLU A 253 -14.27 -6.30 -1.59
N TYR A 254 -13.53 -5.23 -1.90
CA TYR A 254 -12.82 -4.45 -0.90
C TYR A 254 -13.68 -3.32 -0.39
N GLN A 255 -13.76 -3.19 0.93
CA GLN A 255 -14.54 -2.18 1.63
C GLN A 255 -13.63 -1.24 2.42
N SER A 256 -14.12 -0.04 2.72
CA SER A 256 -13.41 0.88 3.60
C SER A 256 -13.42 0.38 5.04
N LEU A 257 -12.36 0.68 5.80
CA LEU A 257 -12.36 0.47 7.25
C LEU A 257 -13.47 1.24 7.98
N GLU A 258 -14.03 2.27 7.36
CA GLU A 258 -15.17 3.03 7.89
C GLU A 258 -16.49 2.24 7.81
N ASP A 259 -16.57 1.26 6.92
CA ASP A 259 -17.76 0.43 6.68
C ASP A 259 -17.76 -0.85 7.52
N VAL A 260 -16.82 -1.03 8.45
CA VAL A 260 -16.68 -2.23 9.29
C VAL A 260 -17.94 -2.44 10.11
N GLY A 261 -18.57 -3.59 9.93
CA GLY A 261 -19.76 -4.08 10.63
C GLY A 261 -19.48 -5.28 11.55
N ASP A 262 -20.54 -6.02 11.86
CA ASP A 262 -20.45 -7.21 12.72
C ASP A 262 -19.90 -8.44 11.97
N GLY A 263 -19.98 -8.47 10.64
CA GLY A 263 -19.40 -9.51 9.79
C GLY A 263 -17.99 -9.16 9.33
N TRP A 264 -17.22 -10.18 8.93
CA TRP A 264 -15.90 -10.00 8.35
C TRP A 264 -15.99 -9.36 6.95
N ILE A 265 -15.27 -8.27 6.76
CA ILE A 265 -15.09 -7.59 5.48
C ILE A 265 -13.62 -7.61 5.10
N LEU A 266 -13.32 -7.63 3.80
CA LEU A 266 -11.95 -7.48 3.29
C LEU A 266 -11.67 -6.00 3.05
N SER A 267 -10.64 -5.47 3.71
CA SER A 267 -10.26 -4.06 3.61
C SER A 267 -8.83 -3.89 3.14
N ILE A 268 -8.50 -2.71 2.60
CA ILE A 268 -7.17 -2.34 2.13
C ILE A 268 -6.69 -1.09 2.86
N SER A 269 -5.43 -1.13 3.32
CA SER A 269 -4.77 0.04 3.90
C SER A 269 -3.26 -0.05 3.72
N SER A 270 -2.59 1.09 3.64
CA SER A 270 -1.12 1.15 3.58
C SER A 270 -0.42 0.65 4.85
N SER A 271 -1.13 0.62 5.97
CA SER A 271 -0.62 0.11 7.25
C SER A 271 -0.70 -1.41 7.39
N LEU A 272 -1.41 -2.10 6.49
CA LEU A 272 -1.53 -3.55 6.48
C LEU A 272 -0.29 -4.21 5.88
N TYR A 273 -0.05 -5.47 6.23
CA TYR A 273 1.01 -6.26 5.64
C TYR A 273 0.68 -6.57 4.16
N GLY A 274 1.68 -6.95 3.41
CA GLY A 274 1.59 -7.35 2.02
C GLY A 274 2.50 -6.56 1.10
N HIS A 275 2.96 -7.18 0.03
CA HIS A 275 3.83 -6.55 -0.96
C HIS A 275 3.06 -6.00 -2.15
N LYS A 276 2.17 -6.81 -2.72
CA LYS A 276 1.34 -6.45 -3.87
C LYS A 276 0.01 -5.88 -3.42
N ILE A 277 -0.67 -6.59 -2.55
CA ILE A 277 -1.94 -6.18 -1.95
C ILE A 277 -1.72 -6.10 -0.45
N LYS A 278 -2.03 -4.94 0.13
CA LYS A 278 -2.00 -4.71 1.57
C LYS A 278 -3.44 -4.74 2.07
N SER A 279 -3.93 -5.93 2.32
CA SER A 279 -5.31 -6.18 2.74
C SER A 279 -5.36 -6.92 4.07
N ALA A 280 -6.51 -6.88 4.73
CA ALA A 280 -6.81 -7.69 5.89
C ALA A 280 -8.31 -7.91 6.02
N TYR A 281 -8.71 -8.99 6.67
CA TYR A 281 -10.09 -9.15 7.08
C TYR A 281 -10.34 -8.40 8.39
N CYS A 282 -11.44 -7.62 8.40
CA CYS A 282 -11.77 -6.72 9.50
C CYS A 282 -13.22 -6.91 9.93
N LYS A 283 -13.50 -6.80 11.24
CA LYS A 283 -14.86 -6.74 11.78
C LYS A 283 -14.91 -5.97 13.09
N LYS A 284 -16.08 -5.57 13.52
CA LYS A 284 -16.26 -5.13 14.92
C LYS A 284 -16.02 -6.28 15.87
N ALA A 285 -15.46 -5.97 17.02
CA ALA A 285 -15.25 -6.97 18.06
C ALA A 285 -16.56 -7.64 18.44
N GLY A 286 -16.54 -8.96 18.46
CA GLY A 286 -17.61 -9.84 18.86
C GLY A 286 -17.43 -10.40 20.28
N ILE A 287 -17.95 -11.57 20.51
CA ILE A 287 -17.96 -12.24 21.82
C ILE A 287 -17.02 -13.44 21.91
N GLY A 288 -16.21 -13.68 20.89
CA GLY A 288 -15.24 -14.79 20.85
C GLY A 288 -15.78 -16.07 20.20
N GLU A 289 -16.83 -15.96 19.38
CA GLU A 289 -17.42 -17.10 18.66
C GLU A 289 -16.84 -17.28 17.24
N GLU A 290 -16.20 -16.23 16.71
CA GLU A 290 -15.58 -16.22 15.38
C GLU A 290 -14.08 -16.00 15.44
N TYR A 291 -13.36 -16.51 14.44
CA TYR A 291 -11.90 -16.50 14.45
C TYR A 291 -11.35 -16.29 13.03
N ALA A 292 -10.15 -15.69 12.97
CA ALA A 292 -9.25 -15.82 11.84
C ALA A 292 -8.14 -16.81 12.20
N GLU A 293 -7.74 -17.67 11.26
CA GLU A 293 -6.72 -18.68 11.49
C GLU A 293 -5.65 -18.64 10.38
N TRP A 294 -4.37 -18.74 10.78
CA TRP A 294 -3.21 -18.84 9.91
C TRP A 294 -2.51 -20.15 10.12
N MET A 295 -2.40 -20.99 9.10
CA MET A 295 -1.75 -22.30 9.13
C MET A 295 -0.36 -22.20 8.51
N VAL A 296 0.63 -22.71 9.23
CA VAL A 296 2.01 -22.86 8.77
C VAL A 296 2.37 -24.34 8.63
N LYS A 297 3.14 -24.68 7.60
CA LYS A 297 3.79 -25.97 7.48
C LYS A 297 5.24 -25.86 7.90
N ILE A 298 5.56 -26.34 9.10
CA ILE A 298 6.93 -26.42 9.61
C ILE A 298 7.63 -27.61 8.95
N LYS A 299 8.71 -27.34 8.23
CA LYS A 299 9.55 -28.36 7.58
C LYS A 299 10.76 -28.75 8.43
N GLU A 300 11.30 -27.77 9.16
CA GLU A 300 12.48 -27.96 9.99
C GLU A 300 12.07 -27.83 11.45
N PRO A 301 12.21 -28.89 12.26
CA PRO A 301 11.96 -28.81 13.68
C PRO A 301 12.86 -27.78 14.39
N GLY A 302 12.38 -27.23 15.50
CA GLY A 302 13.14 -26.28 16.31
C GLY A 302 12.26 -25.27 17.03
N LYS A 303 12.90 -24.29 17.63
CA LYS A 303 12.24 -23.16 18.28
C LYS A 303 11.92 -22.06 17.28
N TYR A 304 10.70 -21.60 17.33
CA TYR A 304 10.25 -20.48 16.51
C TYR A 304 9.61 -19.41 17.39
N ARG A 305 10.02 -18.18 17.16
CA ARG A 305 9.33 -17.01 17.67
C ARG A 305 8.15 -16.73 16.75
N VAL A 306 6.95 -16.71 17.33
CA VAL A 306 5.70 -16.42 16.63
C VAL A 306 5.35 -14.96 16.84
N VAL A 307 5.09 -14.23 15.77
CA VAL A 307 4.77 -12.80 15.82
C VAL A 307 3.56 -12.51 14.91
N ALA A 308 2.67 -11.61 15.35
CA ALA A 308 1.52 -11.16 14.57
C ALA A 308 1.74 -9.73 14.11
N HIS A 309 1.29 -9.42 12.89
CA HIS A 309 1.26 -8.05 12.41
C HIS A 309 0.01 -7.34 12.93
N VAL A 310 0.23 -6.29 13.73
CA VAL A 310 -0.83 -5.44 14.30
C VAL A 310 -0.71 -4.06 13.67
N PRO A 311 -1.60 -3.69 12.73
CA PRO A 311 -1.45 -2.49 11.95
C PRO A 311 -1.76 -1.22 12.77
N GLU A 312 -1.12 -0.11 12.40
CA GLU A 312 -1.32 1.20 13.01
C GLU A 312 -2.79 1.66 12.98
N SER A 313 -3.55 1.24 11.98
CA SER A 313 -4.98 1.55 11.85
C SER A 313 -5.84 1.03 13.01
N LEU A 314 -5.40 -0.02 13.74
CA LEU A 314 -6.07 -0.47 14.97
C LEU A 314 -6.00 0.53 16.12
N TYR A 315 -4.97 1.37 16.12
CA TYR A 315 -4.73 2.36 17.16
C TYR A 315 -5.46 3.69 16.90
N ALA A 316 -6.01 3.85 15.69
CA ALA A 316 -6.78 5.03 15.30
C ALA A 316 -8.27 4.68 15.25
N THR A 317 -9.06 5.22 16.16
CA THR A 317 -10.53 5.21 16.03
C THR A 317 -10.99 6.23 15.00
N PHE A 318 -12.27 6.16 14.64
CA PHE A 318 -13.00 7.07 13.73
C PHE A 318 -12.76 8.59 13.94
N LEU A 319 -11.96 9.07 14.81
CA LEU A 319 -11.62 10.50 15.01
C LEU A 319 -10.17 10.68 15.48
N GLY A 320 -9.29 9.72 15.18
CA GLY A 320 -7.89 9.79 15.65
C GLY A 320 -7.76 9.67 17.16
N SER A 321 -8.71 9.00 17.82
CA SER A 321 -8.70 8.73 19.25
C SER A 321 -8.24 7.31 19.48
N PHE A 322 -7.39 7.08 20.47
CA PHE A 322 -7.03 5.74 20.92
C PHE A 322 -8.16 5.20 21.82
N LEU A 323 -8.38 3.88 21.75
CA LEU A 323 -9.26 3.20 22.68
C LEU A 323 -8.45 2.67 23.86
N LYS A 324 -8.80 3.09 25.08
CA LYS A 324 -8.33 2.39 26.28
C LYS A 324 -9.02 1.05 26.39
N ASN A 325 -8.29 0.08 26.94
CA ASN A 325 -8.72 -1.30 27.17
C ASN A 325 -8.99 -2.10 25.89
N ALA A 326 -8.49 -1.64 24.72
CA ALA A 326 -8.53 -2.43 23.51
C ALA A 326 -7.56 -3.59 23.59
N ARG A 327 -8.02 -4.80 23.32
CA ARG A 327 -7.25 -6.04 23.47
C ARG A 327 -7.44 -6.98 22.30
N LEU A 328 -6.40 -7.73 21.96
CA LEU A 328 -6.46 -8.83 21.00
C LEU A 328 -6.19 -10.14 21.72
N TYR A 329 -6.91 -11.18 21.34
CA TYR A 329 -6.81 -12.51 21.94
C TYR A 329 -6.36 -13.52 20.90
N TYR A 330 -5.12 -13.96 21.02
CA TYR A 330 -4.52 -14.99 20.19
C TYR A 330 -4.48 -16.34 20.90
N GLN A 331 -4.47 -17.41 20.11
CA GLN A 331 -4.19 -18.77 20.54
C GLN A 331 -3.14 -19.35 19.59
N VAL A 332 -2.01 -19.75 20.14
CA VAL A 332 -0.92 -20.39 19.39
C VAL A 332 -0.96 -21.88 19.68
N PHE A 333 -1.05 -22.67 18.62
CA PHE A 333 -1.03 -24.14 18.69
C PHE A 333 0.39 -24.61 18.39
N SER A 334 1.03 -25.25 19.35
CA SER A 334 2.42 -25.73 19.29
C SER A 334 2.52 -27.19 19.72
N GLU A 335 3.73 -27.76 19.67
CA GLU A 335 4.00 -29.12 20.18
C GLU A 335 3.72 -29.25 21.69
N GLU A 336 3.92 -28.17 22.45
CA GLU A 336 3.71 -28.12 23.90
C GLU A 336 2.22 -27.95 24.27
N GLY A 337 1.35 -27.79 23.28
CA GLY A 337 -0.09 -27.54 23.45
C GLY A 337 -0.50 -26.13 23.08
N ASP A 338 -1.70 -25.78 23.49
CA ASP A 338 -2.33 -24.50 23.14
C ASP A 338 -1.95 -23.42 24.15
N THR A 339 -1.43 -22.30 23.67
CA THR A 339 -1.12 -21.14 24.50
C THR A 339 -2.01 -19.96 24.14
N TYR A 340 -2.65 -19.37 25.13
CA TYR A 340 -3.47 -18.17 24.98
C TYR A 340 -2.62 -16.92 25.26
N VAL A 341 -2.66 -15.98 24.35
CA VAL A 341 -1.90 -14.72 24.41
C VAL A 341 -2.88 -13.56 24.34
N GLU A 342 -2.85 -12.68 25.32
CA GLU A 342 -3.62 -11.43 25.33
C GLU A 342 -2.67 -10.27 25.08
N LEU A 343 -2.94 -9.46 24.06
CA LEU A 343 -2.20 -8.24 23.76
C LEU A 343 -3.01 -7.03 24.21
N ASP A 344 -2.45 -6.22 25.09
CA ASP A 344 -3.01 -4.91 25.44
C ASP A 344 -2.48 -3.86 24.47
N LEU A 345 -3.35 -3.37 23.58
CA LEU A 345 -2.97 -2.40 22.53
C LEU A 345 -2.51 -1.05 23.09
N ASN A 346 -2.67 -0.78 24.38
CA ASN A 346 -2.14 0.43 25.01
C ASN A 346 -0.66 0.31 25.41
N GLU A 347 -0.16 -0.91 25.54
CA GLU A 347 1.21 -1.21 25.94
C GLU A 347 2.09 -1.57 24.74
N GLU A 348 1.48 -1.97 23.63
CA GLU A 348 2.16 -2.42 22.42
C GLU A 348 2.39 -1.30 21.41
N THR A 349 3.43 -1.45 20.60
CA THR A 349 3.71 -0.59 19.45
C THR A 349 3.24 -1.26 18.18
N PRO A 350 2.56 -0.56 17.25
CA PRO A 350 2.15 -1.13 15.98
C PRO A 350 3.30 -1.79 15.20
N GLY A 351 2.97 -2.85 14.48
CA GLY A 351 3.92 -3.61 13.67
C GLY A 351 3.92 -5.09 14.03
N TRP A 352 5.08 -5.72 13.98
CA TRP A 352 5.24 -7.12 14.33
C TRP A 352 5.38 -7.29 15.85
N ILE A 353 4.34 -7.83 16.49
CA ILE A 353 4.27 -8.02 17.95
C ILE A 353 4.48 -9.50 18.29
N GLU A 354 5.32 -9.78 19.25
CA GLU A 354 5.65 -11.15 19.66
C GLU A 354 4.48 -11.80 20.44
N LEU A 355 4.08 -13.00 20.00
CA LEU A 355 3.12 -13.85 20.71
C LEU A 355 3.80 -14.87 21.61
N GLY A 356 5.09 -15.07 21.44
CA GLY A 356 5.91 -15.99 22.22
C GLY A 356 6.86 -16.81 21.35
N THR A 357 7.66 -17.65 22.04
CA THR A 357 8.60 -18.59 21.41
C THR A 357 8.21 -20.02 21.82
N TYR A 358 8.05 -20.90 20.84
CA TYR A 358 7.50 -22.23 21.01
C TYR A 358 8.31 -23.28 20.26
N GLU A 359 8.27 -24.54 20.77
CA GLU A 359 8.82 -25.69 20.07
C GLU A 359 7.85 -26.19 18.99
N PHE A 360 8.39 -26.53 17.80
CA PHE A 360 7.65 -27.13 16.71
C PHE A 360 8.43 -28.31 16.14
N ARG A 361 7.71 -29.39 15.81
CA ARG A 361 8.21 -30.47 14.97
C ARG A 361 7.81 -30.26 13.53
N GLU A 362 8.23 -31.16 12.64
CA GLU A 362 7.71 -31.20 11.28
C GLU A 362 6.20 -31.47 11.32
N GLY A 363 5.40 -30.57 10.70
CA GLY A 363 3.94 -30.69 10.72
C GLY A 363 3.23 -29.38 10.42
N ASP A 364 1.91 -29.45 10.49
CA ASP A 364 1.03 -28.31 10.29
C ASP A 364 0.57 -27.75 11.64
N TYR A 365 0.82 -26.47 11.86
CA TYR A 365 0.41 -25.74 13.04
C TYR A 365 -0.34 -24.49 12.67
N PHE A 366 -1.05 -23.88 13.60
CA PHE A 366 -1.78 -22.66 13.31
C PHE A 366 -1.81 -21.69 14.49
N VAL A 367 -2.09 -20.44 14.17
CA VAL A 367 -2.40 -19.37 15.09
C VAL A 367 -3.82 -18.93 14.84
N ARG A 368 -4.55 -18.62 15.89
CA ARG A 368 -5.92 -18.15 15.84
C ARG A 368 -6.02 -16.78 16.49
N LEU A 369 -6.72 -15.85 15.83
CA LEU A 369 -7.16 -14.58 16.41
C LEU A 369 -8.65 -14.66 16.67
N SER A 370 -9.07 -14.46 17.91
CA SER A 370 -10.48 -14.38 18.29
C SER A 370 -11.08 -13.05 17.86
N ASP A 371 -12.37 -13.04 17.48
CA ASP A 371 -13.11 -11.80 17.27
C ASP A 371 -13.46 -11.06 18.59
N LYS A 372 -13.12 -11.63 19.74
CA LYS A 372 -13.29 -10.98 21.04
C LYS A 372 -12.43 -9.74 21.15
N GLY A 373 -13.02 -8.64 21.62
CA GLY A 373 -12.31 -7.40 21.93
C GLY A 373 -12.17 -7.13 23.42
N GLY A 374 -11.58 -5.98 23.75
CA GLY A 374 -11.53 -5.49 25.13
C GLY A 374 -12.90 -5.15 25.71
N THR A 375 -12.99 -5.14 27.02
CA THR A 375 -14.19 -4.70 27.76
C THR A 375 -13.99 -3.29 28.31
N ASP A 376 -15.08 -2.59 28.59
CA ASP A 376 -15.06 -1.23 29.16
C ASP A 376 -14.22 -0.24 28.34
N LEU A 377 -14.38 -0.31 27.02
CA LEU A 377 -13.69 0.57 26.08
C LEU A 377 -13.96 2.04 26.34
N GLN A 378 -12.92 2.84 26.44
CA GLN A 378 -13.02 4.27 26.65
C GLN A 378 -12.24 5.04 25.56
N PRO A 379 -12.85 6.04 24.90
CA PRO A 379 -12.14 6.84 23.94
C PRO A 379 -11.15 7.79 24.64
N VAL A 380 -9.89 7.78 24.18
CA VAL A 380 -8.91 8.80 24.60
C VAL A 380 -9.00 9.98 23.64
N ILE A 381 -9.80 10.97 24.00
CA ILE A 381 -9.99 12.17 23.16
C ILE A 381 -8.79 13.09 23.32
N LYS A 382 -7.88 13.13 22.35
CA LYS A 382 -6.73 14.04 22.31
C LYS A 382 -7.05 15.44 21.78
N THR A 383 -8.21 15.70 21.21
CA THR A 383 -8.55 16.97 20.56
C THR A 383 -9.62 17.77 21.30
N ARG A 384 -9.37 19.08 21.44
CA ARG A 384 -10.32 20.06 22.02
C ARG A 384 -11.66 20.20 21.27
N MET A 385 -11.78 19.65 20.07
CA MET A 385 -12.96 19.81 19.20
C MET A 385 -14.19 19.00 19.63
N LEU A 386 -14.04 17.94 20.42
CA LEU A 386 -15.13 17.02 20.79
C LEU A 386 -15.71 17.23 22.20
N ARG A 387 -15.53 18.39 22.81
CA ARG A 387 -16.13 18.71 24.13
C ARG A 387 -17.66 18.95 24.11
N ARG A 388 -18.35 18.72 22.99
CA ARG A 388 -19.80 18.82 22.95
C ARG A 388 -20.39 17.40 22.92
N ASN A 389 -20.94 17.00 24.07
CA ASN A 389 -21.93 15.93 24.29
C ASN A 389 -22.36 15.13 23.04
N THR A 390 -21.54 14.22 22.59
CA THR A 390 -21.98 13.14 21.72
C THR A 390 -21.70 11.84 22.46
N ASN A 391 -22.78 11.06 22.70
CA ASN A 391 -22.66 9.65 23.10
C ASN A 391 -22.03 8.92 21.89
N VAL A 392 -20.71 8.94 21.78
CA VAL A 392 -20.01 8.18 20.75
C VAL A 392 -19.94 6.74 21.25
N THR A 393 -20.66 5.87 20.59
CA THR A 393 -20.56 4.43 20.82
C THR A 393 -19.18 4.00 20.35
N CYS A 394 -18.28 3.66 21.28
CA CYS A 394 -16.96 3.15 20.97
C CYS A 394 -17.06 1.65 20.69
N TYR A 395 -16.43 1.23 19.60
CA TYR A 395 -16.26 -0.19 19.31
C TYR A 395 -14.80 -0.42 18.89
N GLN A 396 -14.28 -1.59 19.22
CA GLN A 396 -12.98 -2.05 18.75
C GLN A 396 -13.16 -2.74 17.40
N ILE A 397 -12.20 -2.53 16.50
CA ILE A 397 -12.09 -3.31 15.27
C ILE A 397 -11.08 -4.43 15.51
N ILE A 398 -11.41 -5.64 15.09
CA ILE A 398 -10.47 -6.77 15.01
C ILE A 398 -9.97 -6.80 13.57
N ILE A 399 -8.65 -6.82 13.39
CA ILE A 399 -8.00 -6.89 12.07
C ILE A 399 -7.16 -8.16 12.02
N ALA A 400 -7.51 -9.04 11.09
CA ALA A 400 -6.81 -10.28 10.80
C ALA A 400 -5.90 -10.04 9.58
N ASP A 401 -4.62 -9.75 9.84
CA ASP A 401 -3.63 -9.36 8.85
C ASP A 401 -2.67 -10.54 8.57
N ALA A 402 -1.48 -10.55 9.16
CA ALA A 402 -0.48 -11.58 8.91
C ALA A 402 0.15 -12.14 10.20
N VAL A 403 0.62 -13.38 10.13
CA VAL A 403 1.38 -14.03 11.19
C VAL A 403 2.69 -14.58 10.63
N LYS A 404 3.76 -14.45 11.40
CA LYS A 404 5.11 -14.84 11.03
C LYS A 404 5.71 -15.78 12.07
N TRP A 405 6.38 -16.83 11.60
CA TRP A 405 7.21 -17.74 12.40
C TRP A 405 8.68 -17.52 12.05
N VAL A 406 9.49 -17.16 13.02
CA VAL A 406 10.93 -16.91 12.88
C VAL A 406 11.69 -17.99 13.60
N LYS A 407 12.43 -18.83 12.88
CA LYS A 407 13.27 -19.85 13.48
C LYS A 407 14.41 -19.19 14.26
N VAL A 408 14.53 -19.50 15.53
CA VAL A 408 15.53 -18.91 16.43
C VAL A 408 16.61 -19.90 16.86
N GLU A 409 16.32 -21.21 16.79
CA GLU A 409 17.26 -22.30 17.05
C GLU A 409 16.94 -23.53 16.18
#